data_84f195ef71cd02786966ff77c1f50234
#
_entry.id   84f195ef71cd02786966ff77c1f50234
#
_cell.length_a   1.000
_cell.length_b   1.000
_cell.length_c   1.000
_cell.angle_alpha   90.00
_cell.angle_beta   90.00
_cell.angle_gamma   90.00
#
_symmetry.space_group_name_H-M   'P 1'
#
loop_
_entity.id
_entity.type
_entity.pdbx_description
1 polymer ?
#
loop_
_entity_poly.entity_id
_entity_poly.type
_entity_poly.pdbx_seq_one_letter_code
_entity_poly.pdbx_strand_id
1 'polypeptide(L)'
;MFSAKFGLVTRLLPAGLLLAAALSAAPAAAVERQSAIIIDAGTRAVLYAEAPDAQRYPASLTKMMTLYLTFDAIDRGRLSLGQQLVMSQHAATQQPSVTGLHAGDHLTVEQAIMAVTTKSANDAAVALGEAVGGSEDNFAALMTQRAKSLGMTNTVFRNASGLPNRQQHTTARDMATLALALWTNHRPYYHYCSVPEVTIAGHTLVNHNHLLGRYEGADGIKTGYIHDSGFNLVASAQRDNGRLIGVVFGGISVSSRDHEMERLLDRGFAQNGDLRYANRDDDSAKLSKTIAVLNPIPAADAAEAGTPVTEQGSTSAESDSWSV
;
A
#
# COMPACT_ATOMS: atom_id res chain seq x y z
N MET A 1 29.75 104.03 18.82
CA MET A 1 30.73 102.93 18.72
C MET A 1 30.30 101.80 19.66
N PHE A 2 29.55 100.85 19.16
CA PHE A 2 29.13 99.69 19.93
C PHE A 2 29.46 98.44 19.11
N SER A 3 30.37 97.64 19.68
CA SER A 3 30.80 96.40 19.14
C SER A 3 29.86 95.27 19.63
N ALA A 4 29.15 94.62 18.70
CA ALA A 4 28.32 93.48 19.02
C ALA A 4 29.13 92.19 18.79
N LYS A 5 29.34 91.41 19.85
CA LYS A 5 29.95 90.04 19.79
C LYS A 5 28.82 89.05 19.48
N PHE A 6 28.91 88.34 18.33
CA PHE A 6 28.08 87.21 18.03
C PHE A 6 28.69 85.94 18.64
N GLY A 7 27.97 85.33 19.59
CA GLY A 7 28.30 84.04 20.16
C GLY A 7 27.71 82.89 19.26
N LEU A 8 28.58 82.03 18.84
CA LEU A 8 28.25 80.85 18.07
C LEU A 8 27.76 79.75 19.01
N VAL A 9 26.45 79.39 18.95
CA VAL A 9 25.87 78.33 19.72
C VAL A 9 25.91 77.03 18.83
N THR A 10 26.81 76.16 19.16
CA THR A 10 26.93 74.82 18.53
C THR A 10 25.84 73.90 19.10
N ARG A 11 24.81 73.61 18.33
CA ARG A 11 23.81 72.62 18.70
C ARG A 11 24.34 71.24 18.36
N LEU A 12 24.59 70.40 19.36
CA LEU A 12 24.82 68.98 19.26
C LEU A 12 23.49 68.27 18.97
N LEU A 13 23.38 67.59 17.79
CA LEU A 13 22.30 66.71 17.46
C LEU A 13 22.59 65.35 18.10
N PRO A 14 21.64 64.67 18.76
CA PRO A 14 21.84 63.33 19.24
C PRO A 14 21.77 62.34 18.03
N ALA A 15 22.84 61.53 17.90
CA ALA A 15 22.90 60.42 16.97
C ALA A 15 21.85 59.37 17.39
N GLY A 16 20.72 59.34 16.69
CA GLY A 16 19.69 58.30 16.84
C GLY A 16 20.23 56.99 16.32
N LEU A 17 20.42 56.04 17.23
CA LEU A 17 20.79 54.65 16.94
C LEU A 17 19.56 53.97 16.29
N LEU A 18 19.53 53.87 14.96
CA LEU A 18 18.57 53.04 14.22
C LEU A 18 18.98 51.58 14.40
N LEU A 19 18.36 50.89 15.37
CA LEU A 19 18.45 49.43 15.54
C LEU A 19 17.58 48.82 14.44
N ALA A 20 18.19 48.44 13.30
CA ALA A 20 17.56 47.64 12.27
C ALA A 20 17.35 46.24 12.82
N ALA A 21 16.13 45.94 13.27
CA ALA A 21 15.69 44.56 13.54
C ALA A 21 15.68 43.81 12.23
N ALA A 22 16.77 43.04 11.95
CA ALA A 22 16.77 42.03 10.90
C ALA A 22 15.77 40.97 11.31
N LEU A 23 14.54 40.98 10.76
CA LEU A 23 13.66 39.84 10.77
C LEU A 23 14.38 38.75 9.95
N SER A 24 15.02 37.82 10.61
CA SER A 24 15.45 36.56 10.04
C SER A 24 14.16 35.82 9.64
N ALA A 25 13.74 35.92 8.39
CA ALA A 25 12.79 34.98 7.83
C ALA A 25 13.44 33.58 7.93
N ALA A 26 12.99 32.79 8.90
CA ALA A 26 13.36 31.39 8.94
C ALA A 26 13.02 30.80 7.56
N PRO A 27 13.93 30.04 6.90
CA PRO A 27 13.60 29.39 5.65
C PRO A 27 12.34 28.56 5.92
N ALA A 28 11.31 28.78 5.10
CA ALA A 28 10.13 27.92 5.13
C ALA A 28 10.64 26.48 5.00
N ALA A 29 10.55 25.69 6.07
CA ALA A 29 10.99 24.31 6.07
C ALA A 29 10.33 23.65 4.87
N ALA A 30 11.12 23.17 3.93
CA ALA A 30 10.63 22.39 2.80
C ALA A 30 9.78 21.28 3.42
N VAL A 31 8.47 21.29 3.16
CA VAL A 31 7.57 20.25 3.70
C VAL A 31 8.15 18.94 3.24
N GLU A 32 8.66 18.16 4.21
CA GLU A 32 9.25 16.87 3.92
C GLU A 32 8.15 15.99 3.32
N ARG A 33 8.25 15.74 2.01
CA ARG A 33 7.21 15.03 1.26
C ARG A 33 7.30 13.52 1.44
N GLN A 34 8.43 13.04 1.96
CA GLN A 34 8.71 11.62 2.11
C GLN A 34 7.92 11.03 3.28
N SER A 35 7.37 9.87 3.04
CA SER A 35 6.69 9.07 4.04
C SER A 35 6.66 7.64 3.54
N ALA A 36 6.95 6.67 4.42
CA ALA A 36 7.01 5.28 4.04
C ALA A 36 6.56 4.35 5.16
N ILE A 37 6.05 3.18 4.78
CA ILE A 37 5.75 2.09 5.70
C ILE A 37 5.89 0.75 4.99
N ILE A 38 6.41 -0.26 5.68
CA ILE A 38 6.37 -1.68 5.27
C ILE A 38 5.66 -2.46 6.36
N ILE A 39 4.70 -3.28 5.96
CA ILE A 39 3.98 -4.20 6.84
C ILE A 39 4.08 -5.64 6.32
N ASP A 40 4.11 -6.60 7.24
CA ASP A 40 3.84 -8.01 6.94
C ASP A 40 2.32 -8.20 6.82
N ALA A 41 1.86 -8.69 5.67
CA ALA A 41 0.44 -8.84 5.40
C ALA A 41 -0.24 -9.96 6.22
N GLY A 42 0.53 -10.95 6.67
CA GLY A 42 0.04 -12.08 7.48
C GLY A 42 -0.11 -11.72 8.95
N THR A 43 0.92 -11.12 9.53
CA THR A 43 0.97 -10.76 10.96
C THR A 43 0.45 -9.34 11.24
N ARG A 44 0.39 -8.49 10.22
CA ARG A 44 0.12 -7.05 10.27
C ARG A 44 1.20 -6.25 11.03
N ALA A 45 2.33 -6.86 11.32
CA ALA A 45 3.46 -6.20 11.96
C ALA A 45 4.02 -5.10 11.07
N VAL A 46 4.34 -3.95 11.67
CA VAL A 46 5.06 -2.86 11.00
C VAL A 46 6.55 -3.17 11.06
N LEU A 47 7.16 -3.41 9.90
CA LEU A 47 8.59 -3.73 9.77
C LEU A 47 9.46 -2.48 9.53
N TYR A 48 8.87 -1.44 8.96
CA TYR A 48 9.51 -0.14 8.76
C TYR A 48 8.46 0.95 8.78
N ALA A 49 8.79 2.12 9.33
CA ALA A 49 7.95 3.29 9.31
C ALA A 49 8.80 4.58 9.34
N GLU A 50 8.48 5.52 8.45
CA GLU A 50 9.05 6.86 8.38
C GLU A 50 7.91 7.83 8.12
N ALA A 51 7.66 8.75 9.06
CA ALA A 51 6.53 9.67 9.03
C ALA A 51 5.21 9.03 8.54
N PRO A 52 4.82 7.81 9.04
CA PRO A 52 3.75 7.01 8.44
C PRO A 52 2.38 7.65 8.58
N ASP A 53 2.20 8.55 9.54
CA ASP A 53 0.94 9.24 9.85
C ASP A 53 0.92 10.69 9.36
N ALA A 54 2.00 11.13 8.69
CA ALA A 54 2.03 12.45 8.08
C ALA A 54 1.03 12.56 6.93
N GLN A 55 0.29 13.66 6.91
CA GLN A 55 -0.71 13.93 5.88
C GLN A 55 -0.04 14.07 4.50
N ARG A 56 -0.58 13.33 3.52
CA ARG A 56 -0.08 13.31 2.14
C ARG A 56 -1.24 13.38 1.15
N TYR A 57 -0.96 13.87 -0.05
CA TYR A 57 -1.91 13.77 -1.15
C TYR A 57 -1.79 12.38 -1.79
N PRO A 58 -2.90 11.61 -1.88
CA PRO A 58 -2.85 10.25 -2.43
C PRO A 58 -2.52 10.22 -3.92
N ALA A 59 -2.83 11.28 -4.68
CA ALA A 59 -2.82 11.23 -6.13
C ALA A 59 -3.58 10.00 -6.64
N SER A 60 -3.11 9.30 -7.67
CA SER A 60 -3.79 8.12 -8.21
C SER A 60 -3.79 6.87 -7.31
N LEU A 61 -3.16 6.92 -6.12
CA LEU A 61 -3.40 5.87 -5.11
C LEU A 61 -4.87 5.84 -4.66
N THR A 62 -5.60 6.96 -4.80
CA THR A 62 -7.06 7.05 -4.63
C THR A 62 -7.82 5.94 -5.35
N LYS A 63 -7.34 5.56 -6.54
CA LYS A 63 -7.97 4.52 -7.37
C LYS A 63 -7.98 3.14 -6.71
N MET A 64 -7.17 2.91 -5.69
CA MET A 64 -7.26 1.69 -4.89
C MET A 64 -8.59 1.61 -4.15
N MET A 65 -9.12 2.73 -3.63
CA MET A 65 -10.45 2.77 -3.01
C MET A 65 -11.55 2.67 -4.07
N THR A 66 -11.34 3.23 -5.26
CA THR A 66 -12.27 3.07 -6.38
C THR A 66 -12.40 1.60 -6.76
N LEU A 67 -11.29 0.87 -6.91
CA LEU A 67 -11.28 -0.57 -7.16
C LEU A 67 -11.93 -1.35 -6.01
N TYR A 68 -11.62 -1.01 -4.76
CA TYR A 68 -12.18 -1.67 -3.59
C TYR A 68 -13.72 -1.61 -3.59
N LEU A 69 -14.30 -0.42 -3.80
CA LEU A 69 -15.75 -0.25 -3.85
C LEU A 69 -16.40 -0.87 -5.10
N THR A 70 -15.67 -0.90 -6.21
CA THR A 70 -16.11 -1.61 -7.42
C THR A 70 -16.20 -3.11 -7.15
N PHE A 71 -15.19 -3.71 -6.53
CA PHE A 71 -15.20 -5.12 -6.15
C PHE A 71 -16.29 -5.42 -5.10
N ASP A 72 -16.48 -4.55 -4.10
CA ASP A 72 -17.62 -4.63 -3.18
C ASP A 72 -18.98 -4.67 -3.92
N ALA A 73 -19.11 -3.87 -4.98
CA ALA A 73 -20.35 -3.83 -5.78
C ALA A 73 -20.55 -5.10 -6.61
N ILE A 74 -19.45 -5.68 -7.13
CA ILE A 74 -19.49 -6.96 -7.87
C ILE A 74 -19.84 -8.11 -6.91
N ASP A 75 -19.17 -8.20 -5.75
CA ASP A 75 -19.41 -9.23 -4.73
C ASP A 75 -20.88 -9.23 -4.25
N ARG A 76 -21.53 -8.06 -4.24
CA ARG A 76 -22.94 -7.89 -3.87
C ARG A 76 -23.91 -8.01 -5.03
N GLY A 77 -23.45 -8.37 -6.23
CA GLY A 77 -24.27 -8.52 -7.43
C GLY A 77 -24.87 -7.21 -7.96
N ARG A 78 -24.36 -6.04 -7.53
CA ARG A 78 -24.81 -4.73 -8.04
C ARG A 78 -24.13 -4.35 -9.36
N LEU A 79 -22.98 -4.91 -9.64
CA LEU A 79 -22.24 -4.83 -10.89
C LEU A 79 -21.83 -6.23 -11.33
N SER A 80 -21.52 -6.40 -12.62
CA SER A 80 -20.85 -7.59 -13.13
C SER A 80 -19.68 -7.18 -14.04
N LEU A 81 -18.65 -8.03 -14.15
CA LEU A 81 -17.45 -7.73 -14.95
C LEU A 81 -17.80 -7.43 -16.43
N GLY A 82 -18.75 -8.16 -17.01
CA GLY A 82 -19.20 -7.96 -18.39
C GLY A 82 -20.21 -6.81 -18.60
N GLN A 83 -20.68 -6.17 -17.52
CA GLN A 83 -21.63 -5.07 -17.64
C GLN A 83 -21.03 -3.89 -18.39
N GLN A 84 -21.77 -3.35 -19.36
CA GLN A 84 -21.37 -2.16 -20.10
C GLN A 84 -21.59 -0.89 -19.27
N LEU A 85 -20.55 -0.07 -19.22
CA LEU A 85 -20.59 1.29 -18.72
C LEU A 85 -20.63 2.25 -19.91
N VAL A 86 -21.40 3.31 -19.78
CA VAL A 86 -21.40 4.42 -20.75
C VAL A 86 -20.47 5.50 -20.23
N MET A 87 -19.52 5.93 -21.05
CA MET A 87 -18.63 7.04 -20.71
C MET A 87 -19.46 8.34 -20.65
N SER A 88 -19.65 8.88 -19.46
CA SER A 88 -20.33 10.16 -19.29
C SER A 88 -19.51 11.33 -19.84
N GLN A 89 -20.16 12.46 -20.11
CA GLN A 89 -19.44 13.69 -20.48
C GLN A 89 -18.46 14.12 -19.37
N HIS A 90 -18.84 13.93 -18.10
CA HIS A 90 -17.98 14.22 -16.97
C HIS A 90 -16.74 13.30 -16.95
N ALA A 91 -16.93 11.99 -17.08
CA ALA A 91 -15.82 11.02 -17.12
C ALA A 91 -14.88 11.29 -18.30
N ALA A 92 -15.38 11.54 -19.51
CA ALA A 92 -14.58 11.77 -20.71
C ALA A 92 -13.66 13.00 -20.62
N THR A 93 -13.92 13.95 -19.71
CA THR A 93 -13.10 15.17 -19.53
C THR A 93 -11.98 15.03 -18.52
N GLN A 94 -11.79 13.87 -17.89
CA GLN A 94 -10.86 13.65 -16.76
C GLN A 94 -9.39 13.45 -17.17
N GLN A 95 -8.81 14.43 -17.85
CA GLN A 95 -7.39 14.43 -18.24
C GLN A 95 -6.44 14.41 -17.01
N PRO A 96 -5.11 14.07 -17.19
CA PRO A 96 -4.44 13.74 -18.45
C PRO A 96 -4.39 12.23 -18.77
N SER A 97 -4.59 11.32 -17.81
CA SER A 97 -4.48 9.87 -18.01
C SER A 97 -5.85 9.28 -18.29
N VAL A 98 -6.10 8.87 -19.54
CA VAL A 98 -7.42 8.45 -20.03
C VAL A 98 -7.32 7.22 -20.92
N THR A 99 -8.45 6.57 -21.16
CA THR A 99 -8.60 5.44 -22.09
C THR A 99 -8.56 5.87 -23.55
N GLY A 100 -8.90 7.13 -23.84
CA GLY A 100 -9.12 7.66 -25.19
C GLY A 100 -10.58 7.55 -25.66
N LEU A 101 -11.50 7.07 -24.81
CA LEU A 101 -12.91 7.03 -25.11
C LEU A 101 -13.58 8.41 -24.98
N HIS A 102 -14.63 8.64 -25.78
CA HIS A 102 -15.42 9.86 -25.79
C HIS A 102 -16.72 9.65 -25.03
N ALA A 103 -17.42 10.74 -24.72
CA ALA A 103 -18.74 10.68 -24.15
C ALA A 103 -19.70 9.89 -25.06
N GLY A 104 -20.45 8.95 -24.48
CA GLY A 104 -21.32 8.03 -25.20
C GLY A 104 -20.67 6.72 -25.63
N ASP A 105 -19.34 6.62 -25.61
CA ASP A 105 -18.65 5.35 -25.86
C ASP A 105 -18.88 4.37 -24.69
N HIS A 106 -18.62 3.10 -24.94
CA HIS A 106 -18.86 2.02 -24.00
C HIS A 106 -17.56 1.28 -23.66
N LEU A 107 -17.47 0.84 -22.39
CA LEU A 107 -16.48 -0.13 -21.96
C LEU A 107 -17.08 -1.06 -20.91
N THR A 108 -16.58 -2.29 -20.80
CA THR A 108 -17.04 -3.17 -19.71
C THR A 108 -16.47 -2.74 -18.35
N VAL A 109 -17.11 -3.13 -17.26
CA VAL A 109 -16.57 -2.96 -15.90
C VAL A 109 -15.17 -3.53 -15.82
N GLU A 110 -14.91 -4.72 -16.39
CA GLU A 110 -13.60 -5.34 -16.41
C GLU A 110 -12.56 -4.51 -17.18
N GLN A 111 -12.91 -3.99 -18.36
CA GLN A 111 -12.03 -3.10 -19.11
C GLN A 111 -11.72 -1.82 -18.32
N ALA A 112 -12.70 -1.25 -17.62
CA ALA A 112 -12.49 -0.09 -16.75
C ALA A 112 -11.53 -0.42 -15.60
N ILE A 113 -11.69 -1.58 -14.92
CA ILE A 113 -10.77 -2.06 -13.88
C ILE A 113 -9.35 -2.17 -14.43
N MET A 114 -9.17 -2.82 -15.59
CA MET A 114 -7.86 -2.96 -16.22
C MET A 114 -7.25 -1.62 -16.63
N ALA A 115 -8.03 -0.68 -17.17
CA ALA A 115 -7.55 0.67 -17.48
C ALA A 115 -7.09 1.44 -16.22
N VAL A 116 -7.82 1.28 -15.12
CA VAL A 116 -7.49 1.90 -13.82
C VAL A 116 -6.21 1.32 -13.23
N THR A 117 -6.00 0.01 -13.32
CA THR A 117 -4.81 -0.66 -12.75
C THR A 117 -3.56 -0.43 -13.60
N THR A 118 -3.65 -0.50 -14.92
CA THR A 118 -2.52 -0.35 -15.85
C THR A 118 -2.17 1.13 -16.07
N LYS A 119 -2.95 1.83 -16.88
CA LYS A 119 -2.73 3.22 -17.28
C LYS A 119 -3.05 4.24 -16.20
N SER A 120 -3.71 3.80 -15.11
CA SER A 120 -4.22 4.75 -14.12
C SER A 120 -5.30 5.71 -14.70
N ALA A 121 -6.12 5.21 -15.63
CA ALA A 121 -7.09 6.00 -16.37
C ALA A 121 -8.09 6.72 -15.45
N ASN A 122 -8.16 8.05 -15.56
CA ASN A 122 -9.04 8.87 -14.72
C ASN A 122 -10.49 8.76 -15.14
N ASP A 123 -10.74 8.77 -16.46
CA ASP A 123 -12.06 8.60 -17.07
C ASP A 123 -12.70 7.27 -16.68
N ALA A 124 -11.95 6.17 -16.75
CA ALA A 124 -12.41 4.86 -16.31
C ALA A 124 -12.70 4.81 -14.79
N ALA A 125 -11.87 5.49 -13.97
CA ALA A 125 -12.10 5.58 -12.54
C ALA A 125 -13.40 6.33 -12.21
N VAL A 126 -13.67 7.42 -12.92
CA VAL A 126 -14.94 8.18 -12.77
C VAL A 126 -16.12 7.38 -13.27
N ALA A 127 -16.03 6.70 -14.42
CA ALA A 127 -17.10 5.83 -14.93
C ALA A 127 -17.45 4.71 -13.92
N LEU A 128 -16.45 4.07 -13.29
CA LEU A 128 -16.68 3.11 -12.20
C LEU A 128 -17.34 3.78 -10.99
N GLY A 129 -16.88 4.96 -10.62
CA GLY A 129 -17.42 5.75 -9.50
C GLY A 129 -18.89 6.11 -9.73
N GLU A 130 -19.25 6.57 -10.92
CA GLU A 130 -20.62 6.88 -11.30
C GLU A 130 -21.50 5.62 -11.29
N ALA A 131 -21.00 4.49 -11.79
CA ALA A 131 -21.73 3.23 -11.79
C ALA A 131 -22.02 2.71 -10.36
N VAL A 132 -21.12 2.93 -9.41
CA VAL A 132 -21.29 2.49 -8.01
C VAL A 132 -22.07 3.50 -7.17
N GLY A 133 -21.81 4.80 -7.35
CA GLY A 133 -22.33 5.89 -6.51
C GLY A 133 -23.47 6.68 -7.12
N GLY A 134 -23.78 6.48 -8.42
CA GLY A 134 -24.75 7.28 -9.19
C GLY A 134 -24.18 8.65 -9.64
N SER A 135 -23.18 9.17 -8.91
CA SER A 135 -22.39 10.35 -9.27
C SER A 135 -21.01 10.27 -8.62
N GLU A 136 -20.01 11.00 -9.14
CA GLU A 136 -18.67 11.03 -8.55
C GLU A 136 -18.68 11.63 -7.14
N ASP A 137 -19.49 12.66 -6.87
CA ASP A 137 -19.58 13.28 -5.55
C ASP A 137 -20.13 12.30 -4.50
N ASN A 138 -21.22 11.58 -4.81
CA ASN A 138 -21.75 10.54 -3.94
C ASN A 138 -20.72 9.42 -3.75
N PHE A 139 -20.02 9.04 -4.81
CA PHE A 139 -18.99 8.02 -4.75
C PHE A 139 -17.83 8.45 -3.84
N ALA A 140 -17.36 9.68 -3.92
CA ALA A 140 -16.31 10.22 -3.04
C ALA A 140 -16.75 10.21 -1.55
N ALA A 141 -18.02 10.46 -1.27
CA ALA A 141 -18.57 10.31 0.08
C ALA A 141 -18.55 8.84 0.53
N LEU A 142 -18.93 7.89 -0.32
CA LEU A 142 -18.85 6.45 -0.05
C LEU A 142 -17.40 5.99 0.17
N MET A 143 -16.44 6.49 -0.63
CA MET A 143 -15.02 6.20 -0.46
C MET A 143 -14.53 6.64 0.92
N THR A 144 -14.89 7.86 1.35
CA THR A 144 -14.51 8.39 2.67
C THR A 144 -15.18 7.61 3.81
N GLN A 145 -16.44 7.23 3.65
CA GLN A 145 -17.14 6.39 4.61
C GLN A 145 -16.49 5.00 4.73
N ARG A 146 -16.14 4.39 3.59
CA ARG A 146 -15.44 3.10 3.56
C ARG A 146 -14.06 3.20 4.20
N ALA A 147 -13.30 4.25 3.92
CA ALA A 147 -12.01 4.50 4.55
C ALA A 147 -12.12 4.48 6.08
N LYS A 148 -13.08 5.21 6.64
CA LYS A 148 -13.35 5.22 8.09
C LYS A 148 -13.69 3.83 8.62
N SER A 149 -14.52 3.05 7.92
CA SER A 149 -14.89 1.70 8.32
C SER A 149 -13.72 0.70 8.29
N LEU A 150 -12.70 0.96 7.48
CA LEU A 150 -11.45 0.19 7.42
C LEU A 150 -10.42 0.65 8.47
N GLY A 151 -10.70 1.70 9.24
CA GLY A 151 -9.77 2.26 10.22
C GLY A 151 -8.81 3.32 9.65
N MET A 152 -9.03 3.79 8.41
CA MET A 152 -8.26 4.86 7.77
C MET A 152 -8.74 6.23 8.29
N THR A 153 -8.39 6.55 9.53
CA THR A 153 -8.95 7.71 10.24
C THR A 153 -8.44 9.06 9.74
N ASN A 154 -7.31 9.05 9.02
CA ASN A 154 -6.66 10.25 8.48
C ASN A 154 -6.82 10.37 6.95
N THR A 155 -7.90 9.79 6.40
CA THR A 155 -8.13 9.78 4.94
C THR A 155 -9.48 10.38 4.59
N VAL A 156 -9.44 11.29 3.62
CA VAL A 156 -10.62 11.89 2.98
C VAL A 156 -10.45 11.82 1.46
N PHE A 157 -11.41 11.26 0.78
CA PHE A 157 -11.50 11.24 -0.68
C PHE A 157 -12.48 12.31 -1.16
N ARG A 158 -12.19 12.91 -2.34
CA ARG A 158 -13.01 13.95 -2.97
C ARG A 158 -13.35 13.68 -4.42
N ASN A 159 -12.72 12.66 -5.02
CA ASN A 159 -13.00 12.19 -6.37
C ASN A 159 -12.56 10.73 -6.51
N ALA A 160 -12.96 10.10 -7.62
CA ALA A 160 -12.65 8.70 -7.90
C ALA A 160 -11.23 8.48 -8.43
N SER A 161 -10.60 9.52 -8.95
CA SER A 161 -9.37 9.43 -9.77
C SER A 161 -8.08 9.78 -9.02
N GLY A 162 -8.17 10.63 -8.00
CA GLY A 162 -7.01 11.19 -7.31
C GLY A 162 -6.46 12.46 -7.98
N LEU A 163 -7.22 13.07 -8.87
CA LEU A 163 -6.91 14.40 -9.39
C LEU A 163 -6.81 15.43 -8.25
N PRO A 164 -6.04 16.51 -8.43
CA PRO A 164 -5.76 17.46 -7.37
C PRO A 164 -7.03 18.03 -6.72
N ASN A 165 -7.11 17.90 -5.41
CA ASN A 165 -8.11 18.53 -4.56
C ASN A 165 -7.48 18.80 -3.18
N ARG A 166 -7.49 20.05 -2.71
CA ARG A 166 -6.83 20.43 -1.45
C ARG A 166 -7.42 19.77 -0.20
N GLN A 167 -8.65 19.30 -0.28
CA GLN A 167 -9.33 18.63 0.84
C GLN A 167 -9.12 17.10 0.81
N GLN A 168 -8.52 16.56 -0.27
CA GLN A 168 -8.22 15.14 -0.40
C GLN A 168 -6.87 14.84 0.23
N HIS A 169 -6.83 13.93 1.18
CA HIS A 169 -5.61 13.56 1.89
C HIS A 169 -5.67 12.13 2.42
N THR A 170 -4.50 11.61 2.73
CA THR A 170 -4.30 10.27 3.32
C THR A 170 -2.99 10.23 4.10
N THR A 171 -2.60 9.05 4.59
CA THR A 171 -1.30 8.76 5.21
C THR A 171 -0.72 7.46 4.65
N ALA A 172 0.58 7.21 4.84
CA ALA A 172 1.18 5.95 4.42
C ALA A 172 0.56 4.76 5.18
N ARG A 173 0.26 4.91 6.46
CA ARG A 173 -0.42 3.90 7.26
C ARG A 173 -1.82 3.58 6.73
N ASP A 174 -2.61 4.59 6.43
CA ASP A 174 -3.96 4.39 5.91
C ASP A 174 -3.93 3.69 4.54
N MET A 175 -2.98 4.05 3.67
CA MET A 175 -2.82 3.38 2.38
C MET A 175 -2.34 1.93 2.51
N ALA A 176 -1.50 1.61 3.50
CA ALA A 176 -1.13 0.23 3.81
C ALA A 176 -2.35 -0.56 4.33
N THR A 177 -3.20 0.06 5.14
CA THR A 177 -4.47 -0.52 5.59
C THR A 177 -5.40 -0.84 4.42
N LEU A 178 -5.54 0.10 3.47
CA LEU A 178 -6.34 -0.12 2.26
C LEU A 178 -5.77 -1.23 1.38
N ALA A 179 -4.45 -1.26 1.20
CA ALA A 179 -3.77 -2.29 0.42
C ALA A 179 -3.99 -3.68 1.02
N LEU A 180 -3.85 -3.80 2.35
CA LEU A 180 -4.12 -5.04 3.07
C LEU A 180 -5.58 -5.47 2.91
N ALA A 181 -6.53 -4.53 3.07
CA ALA A 181 -7.95 -4.79 2.90
C ALA A 181 -8.28 -5.23 1.47
N LEU A 182 -7.70 -4.61 0.46
CA LEU A 182 -7.86 -4.99 -0.94
C LEU A 182 -7.40 -6.43 -1.18
N TRP A 183 -6.21 -6.79 -0.68
CA TRP A 183 -5.67 -8.13 -0.81
C TRP A 183 -6.47 -9.17 -0.01
N THR A 184 -6.95 -8.87 1.19
CA THR A 184 -7.64 -9.84 2.05
C THR A 184 -9.10 -10.04 1.64
N ASN A 185 -9.82 -8.97 1.32
CA ASN A 185 -11.26 -8.99 1.11
C ASN A 185 -11.64 -9.27 -0.35
N HIS A 186 -10.77 -8.93 -1.29
CA HIS A 186 -11.04 -9.02 -2.73
C HIS A 186 -10.00 -9.86 -3.48
N ARG A 187 -9.58 -10.98 -2.89
CA ARG A 187 -8.61 -11.92 -3.47
C ARG A 187 -8.91 -12.36 -4.90
N PRO A 188 -10.16 -12.68 -5.28
CA PRO A 188 -10.47 -13.09 -6.65
C PRO A 188 -10.12 -12.04 -7.71
N TYR A 189 -10.14 -10.75 -7.34
CA TYR A 189 -9.87 -9.63 -8.25
C TYR A 189 -8.45 -9.07 -8.12
N TYR A 190 -7.68 -9.52 -7.13
CA TYR A 190 -6.36 -8.95 -6.84
C TYR A 190 -5.38 -9.10 -8.02
N HIS A 191 -5.55 -10.12 -8.85
CA HIS A 191 -4.74 -10.35 -10.04
C HIS A 191 -4.77 -9.17 -11.04
N TYR A 192 -5.82 -8.35 -11.06
CA TYR A 192 -5.85 -7.15 -11.90
C TYR A 192 -4.76 -6.15 -11.56
N CYS A 193 -4.24 -6.15 -10.32
CA CYS A 193 -3.15 -5.26 -9.91
C CYS A 193 -1.81 -5.61 -10.56
N SER A 194 -1.65 -6.83 -11.09
CA SER A 194 -0.43 -7.33 -11.74
C SER A 194 -0.53 -7.40 -13.27
N VAL A 195 -1.65 -6.99 -13.88
CA VAL A 195 -1.82 -6.95 -15.33
C VAL A 195 -0.77 -6.01 -15.94
N PRO A 196 0.13 -6.47 -16.83
CA PRO A 196 1.20 -5.64 -17.38
C PRO A 196 0.69 -4.61 -18.39
N GLU A 197 -0.29 -4.98 -19.20
CA GLU A 197 -0.91 -4.12 -20.20
C GLU A 197 -2.30 -4.60 -20.60
N VAL A 198 -3.10 -3.72 -21.17
CA VAL A 198 -4.41 -4.02 -21.75
C VAL A 198 -4.64 -3.21 -23.01
N THR A 199 -5.35 -3.76 -24.00
CA THR A 199 -5.77 -3.01 -25.20
C THR A 199 -7.24 -2.63 -25.08
N ILE A 200 -7.54 -1.33 -25.14
CA ILE A 200 -8.89 -0.75 -25.09
C ILE A 200 -9.01 0.23 -26.24
N ALA A 201 -10.09 0.13 -27.04
CA ALA A 201 -10.35 0.98 -28.20
C ALA A 201 -9.13 1.10 -29.16
N GLY A 202 -8.36 0.01 -29.34
CA GLY A 202 -7.17 -0.03 -30.18
C GLY A 202 -5.90 0.59 -29.57
N HIS A 203 -5.96 1.09 -28.33
CA HIS A 203 -4.82 1.65 -27.60
C HIS A 203 -4.29 0.66 -26.57
N THR A 204 -2.99 0.36 -26.61
CA THR A 204 -2.33 -0.43 -25.56
C THR A 204 -1.99 0.46 -24.36
N LEU A 205 -2.54 0.10 -23.21
CA LEU A 205 -2.38 0.78 -21.92
C LEU A 205 -1.42 -0.03 -21.06
N VAL A 206 -0.19 0.46 -20.87
CA VAL A 206 0.87 -0.22 -20.12
C VAL A 206 0.82 0.16 -18.65
N ASN A 207 1.13 -0.81 -17.77
CA ASN A 207 1.15 -0.59 -16.33
C ASN A 207 2.31 0.33 -15.92
N HIS A 208 2.00 1.30 -15.07
CA HIS A 208 2.96 2.26 -14.54
C HIS A 208 3.78 1.74 -13.34
N ASN A 209 3.46 0.55 -12.83
CA ASN A 209 4.22 -0.08 -11.76
C ASN A 209 5.40 -0.88 -12.33
N HIS A 210 6.57 -0.28 -12.35
CA HIS A 210 7.77 -0.87 -12.92
C HIS A 210 8.39 -1.99 -12.07
N LEU A 211 7.87 -2.26 -10.87
CA LEU A 211 8.30 -3.41 -10.08
C LEU A 211 7.75 -4.72 -10.65
N LEU A 212 6.62 -4.66 -11.37
CA LEU A 212 6.05 -5.84 -12.01
C LEU A 212 7.04 -6.42 -13.04
N GLY A 213 7.34 -7.71 -12.90
CA GLY A 213 8.31 -8.40 -13.75
C GLY A 213 9.79 -8.06 -13.51
N ARG A 214 10.10 -7.09 -12.61
CA ARG A 214 11.46 -6.68 -12.28
C ARG A 214 11.86 -7.03 -10.84
N TYR A 215 10.98 -6.77 -9.87
CA TYR A 215 11.22 -7.09 -8.47
C TYR A 215 10.61 -8.44 -8.13
N GLU A 216 11.42 -9.34 -7.54
CA GLU A 216 10.99 -10.70 -7.22
C GLU A 216 9.77 -10.72 -6.31
N GLY A 217 8.73 -11.42 -6.76
CA GLY A 217 7.47 -11.58 -6.04
C GLY A 217 6.52 -10.39 -6.13
N ALA A 218 6.87 -9.29 -6.84
CA ALA A 218 5.98 -8.16 -6.99
C ALA A 218 4.72 -8.52 -7.79
N ASP A 219 3.54 -8.24 -7.24
CA ASP A 219 2.24 -8.54 -7.83
C ASP A 219 1.20 -7.41 -7.71
N GLY A 220 1.65 -6.20 -7.43
CA GLY A 220 0.80 -5.01 -7.34
C GLY A 220 1.50 -3.83 -6.69
N ILE A 221 0.84 -2.71 -6.39
CA ILE A 221 -0.60 -2.48 -6.49
C ILE A 221 -0.87 -1.25 -7.35
N LYS A 222 -0.34 -0.06 -6.96
CA LYS A 222 -0.68 1.20 -7.64
C LYS A 222 0.36 2.28 -7.48
N THR A 223 0.60 3.03 -8.57
CA THR A 223 1.41 4.25 -8.60
C THR A 223 0.54 5.49 -8.53
N GLY A 224 1.12 6.62 -8.11
CA GLY A 224 0.47 7.92 -8.10
C GLY A 224 1.47 9.06 -8.28
N TYR A 225 1.03 10.14 -8.92
CA TYR A 225 1.82 11.36 -9.05
C TYR A 225 0.88 12.56 -9.23
N ILE A 226 1.12 13.59 -8.45
CA ILE A 226 0.78 14.99 -8.73
C ILE A 226 1.95 15.85 -8.28
N HIS A 227 2.05 17.07 -8.78
CA HIS A 227 3.15 17.99 -8.44
C HIS A 227 3.35 18.10 -6.91
N ASP A 228 2.26 18.21 -6.16
CA ASP A 228 2.30 18.45 -4.71
C ASP A 228 2.63 17.20 -3.89
N SER A 229 2.37 16.00 -4.41
CA SER A 229 2.72 14.74 -3.71
C SER A 229 4.10 14.21 -4.05
N GLY A 230 4.67 14.53 -5.22
CA GLY A 230 5.76 13.78 -5.80
C GLY A 230 5.31 12.41 -6.30
N PHE A 231 6.26 11.49 -6.54
CA PHE A 231 6.01 10.15 -7.02
C PHE A 231 5.69 9.20 -5.86
N ASN A 232 4.53 8.55 -5.93
CA ASN A 232 4.01 7.65 -4.90
C ASN A 232 3.89 6.23 -5.43
N LEU A 233 4.00 5.24 -4.54
CA LEU A 233 3.82 3.82 -4.85
C LEU A 233 3.25 3.09 -3.64
N VAL A 234 2.23 2.29 -3.86
CA VAL A 234 1.88 1.16 -3.01
C VAL A 234 2.25 -0.11 -3.75
N ALA A 235 3.12 -0.90 -3.15
CA ALA A 235 3.57 -2.17 -3.71
C ALA A 235 3.21 -3.34 -2.80
N SER A 236 3.09 -4.52 -3.40
CA SER A 236 3.00 -5.79 -2.72
C SER A 236 3.96 -6.77 -3.37
N ALA A 237 4.60 -7.58 -2.55
CA ALA A 237 5.45 -8.66 -3.02
C ALA A 237 5.28 -9.90 -2.13
N GLN A 238 5.27 -11.09 -2.77
CA GLN A 238 5.17 -12.38 -2.12
C GLN A 238 6.47 -13.16 -2.32
N ARG A 239 7.10 -13.61 -1.22
CA ARG A 239 8.23 -14.56 -1.22
C ARG A 239 7.92 -15.72 -0.27
N ASP A 240 8.81 -16.70 -0.17
CA ASP A 240 8.64 -17.88 0.70
C ASP A 240 8.40 -17.50 2.18
N ASN A 241 9.04 -16.44 2.64
CA ASN A 241 8.90 -15.93 4.00
C ASN A 241 7.72 -14.97 4.21
N GLY A 242 6.77 -14.90 3.27
CA GLY A 242 5.50 -14.20 3.41
C GLY A 242 5.27 -13.09 2.40
N ARG A 243 4.19 -12.35 2.61
CA ARG A 243 3.80 -11.20 1.80
C ARG A 243 4.08 -9.91 2.55
N LEU A 244 4.73 -8.99 1.87
CA LEU A 244 4.90 -7.62 2.35
C LEU A 244 4.06 -6.64 1.53
N ILE A 245 3.58 -5.61 2.20
CA ILE A 245 2.96 -4.44 1.59
C ILE A 245 3.81 -3.23 1.95
N GLY A 246 4.21 -2.48 0.93
CA GLY A 246 4.97 -1.25 1.07
C GLY A 246 4.21 -0.04 0.54
N VAL A 247 4.38 1.10 1.21
CA VAL A 247 3.91 2.42 0.77
C VAL A 247 5.06 3.40 0.79
N VAL A 248 5.25 4.12 -0.30
CA VAL A 248 6.23 5.22 -0.42
C VAL A 248 5.52 6.43 -1.00
N PHE A 249 5.65 7.57 -0.32
CA PHE A 249 5.23 8.88 -0.78
C PHE A 249 6.43 9.79 -1.03
N GLY A 250 6.28 10.74 -1.94
CA GLY A 250 7.18 11.88 -2.06
C GLY A 250 8.47 11.63 -2.82
N GLY A 251 8.56 10.56 -3.60
CA GLY A 251 9.71 10.35 -4.47
C GLY A 251 9.95 11.53 -5.42
N ILE A 252 11.21 11.88 -5.66
CA ILE A 252 11.59 12.97 -6.56
C ILE A 252 11.51 12.58 -8.05
N SER A 253 11.54 11.28 -8.33
CA SER A 253 11.40 10.70 -9.68
C SER A 253 10.77 9.31 -9.59
N VAL A 254 10.37 8.76 -10.73
CA VAL A 254 9.93 7.36 -10.85
C VAL A 254 11.02 6.42 -10.34
N SER A 255 12.27 6.61 -10.79
CA SER A 255 13.39 5.75 -10.41
C SER A 255 13.70 5.82 -8.92
N SER A 256 13.72 7.02 -8.30
CA SER A 256 14.01 7.16 -6.87
C SER A 256 12.92 6.49 -6.00
N ARG A 257 11.65 6.63 -6.39
CA ARG A 257 10.53 5.98 -5.74
C ARG A 257 10.63 4.45 -5.82
N ASP A 258 10.95 3.92 -7.02
CA ASP A 258 11.06 2.48 -7.24
C ASP A 258 12.23 1.88 -6.45
N HIS A 259 13.42 2.49 -6.52
CA HIS A 259 14.59 2.05 -5.74
C HIS A 259 14.34 2.11 -4.22
N GLU A 260 13.67 3.15 -3.75
CA GLU A 260 13.33 3.24 -2.33
C GLU A 260 12.38 2.11 -1.92
N MET A 261 11.36 1.81 -2.72
CA MET A 261 10.45 0.69 -2.45
C MET A 261 11.19 -0.64 -2.45
N GLU A 262 12.06 -0.90 -3.44
CA GLU A 262 12.87 -2.13 -3.51
C GLU A 262 13.74 -2.29 -2.25
N ARG A 263 14.47 -1.25 -1.88
CA ARG A 263 15.34 -1.22 -0.69
C ARG A 263 14.56 -1.51 0.60
N LEU A 264 13.37 -0.93 0.74
CA LEU A 264 12.53 -1.11 1.92
C LEU A 264 11.90 -2.51 1.97
N LEU A 265 11.48 -3.06 0.82
CA LEU A 265 10.97 -4.43 0.73
C LEU A 265 12.06 -5.46 1.04
N ASP A 266 13.29 -5.28 0.52
CA ASP A 266 14.42 -6.17 0.81
C ASP A 266 14.76 -6.18 2.30
N ARG A 267 14.81 -4.99 2.93
CA ARG A 267 14.97 -4.87 4.38
C ARG A 267 13.84 -5.56 5.15
N GLY A 268 12.61 -5.38 4.71
CA GLY A 268 11.44 -6.01 5.33
C GLY A 268 11.48 -7.53 5.22
N PHE A 269 11.85 -8.09 4.06
CA PHE A 269 11.98 -9.54 3.88
C PHE A 269 13.12 -10.14 4.71
N ALA A 270 14.28 -9.46 4.83
CA ALA A 270 15.35 -9.89 5.70
C ALA A 270 14.88 -9.95 7.17
N GLN A 271 14.28 -8.88 7.67
CA GLN A 271 13.76 -8.81 9.04
C GLN A 271 12.63 -9.83 9.30
N ASN A 272 11.73 -10.04 8.33
CA ASN A 272 10.63 -11.00 8.45
C ASN A 272 11.12 -12.45 8.49
N GLY A 273 12.21 -12.76 7.79
CA GLY A 273 12.92 -14.04 7.87
C GLY A 273 13.41 -14.30 9.28
N ASP A 274 14.15 -13.36 9.86
CA ASP A 274 14.70 -13.47 11.22
C ASP A 274 13.60 -13.67 12.28
N LEU A 275 12.51 -12.89 12.21
CA LEU A 275 11.37 -13.02 13.14
C LEU A 275 10.67 -14.38 13.04
N ARG A 276 10.56 -14.96 11.86
CA ARG A 276 9.95 -16.28 11.66
C ARG A 276 10.85 -17.41 12.16
N TYR A 277 12.17 -17.30 12.03
CA TYR A 277 13.10 -18.24 12.63
C TYR A 277 13.03 -18.19 14.16
N ALA A 278 13.08 -17.02 14.77
CA ALA A 278 12.99 -16.84 16.21
C ALA A 278 11.68 -17.42 16.79
N ASN A 279 10.54 -17.20 16.12
CA ASN A 279 9.26 -17.75 16.55
C ASN A 279 9.19 -19.28 16.41
N ARG A 280 9.80 -19.88 15.36
CA ARG A 280 9.86 -21.35 15.20
C ARG A 280 10.66 -22.00 16.33
N ASP A 281 11.77 -21.38 16.73
CA ASP A 281 12.59 -21.89 17.81
C ASP A 281 11.87 -21.79 19.16
N ASP A 282 11.13 -20.71 19.43
CA ASP A 282 10.33 -20.55 20.62
C ASP A 282 9.14 -21.50 20.68
N ASP A 283 8.43 -21.70 19.56
CA ASP A 283 7.34 -22.68 19.44
C ASP A 283 7.85 -24.12 19.55
N SER A 284 9.01 -24.43 18.96
CA SER A 284 9.67 -25.74 19.11
C SER A 284 10.08 -26.00 20.55
N ALA A 285 10.62 -24.99 21.24
CA ALA A 285 11.00 -25.08 22.65
C ALA A 285 9.75 -25.26 23.55
N LYS A 286 8.65 -24.56 23.26
CA LYS A 286 7.37 -24.73 23.96
C LYS A 286 6.77 -26.10 23.72
N LEU A 287 6.77 -26.59 22.47
CA LEU A 287 6.28 -27.91 22.12
C LEU A 287 7.10 -29.01 22.79
N SER A 288 8.43 -28.90 22.81
CA SER A 288 9.32 -29.84 23.49
C SER A 288 9.07 -29.90 24.98
N LYS A 289 8.85 -28.76 25.65
CA LYS A 289 8.47 -28.71 27.06
C LYS A 289 7.10 -29.33 27.33
N THR A 290 6.12 -29.11 26.44
CA THR A 290 4.78 -29.69 26.55
C THR A 290 4.81 -31.21 26.38
N ILE A 291 5.59 -31.74 25.43
CA ILE A 291 5.78 -33.17 25.23
C ILE A 291 6.47 -33.82 26.45
N ALA A 292 7.49 -33.17 27.01
CA ALA A 292 8.18 -33.64 28.22
C ALA A 292 7.28 -33.70 29.45
N VAL A 293 6.28 -32.79 29.54
CA VAL A 293 5.27 -32.80 30.63
C VAL A 293 4.20 -33.87 30.41
N LEU A 294 3.86 -34.19 29.15
CA LEU A 294 2.82 -35.17 28.81
C LEU A 294 3.33 -36.62 28.78
N ASN A 295 4.63 -36.84 28.63
CA ASN A 295 5.28 -38.15 28.69
C ASN A 295 6.46 -38.11 29.67
N PRO A 296 6.22 -38.24 30.98
CA PRO A 296 7.29 -38.53 31.91
C PRO A 296 7.77 -39.95 31.61
N ILE A 297 8.94 -40.11 31.00
CA ILE A 297 9.63 -41.43 30.94
C ILE A 297 9.99 -41.78 32.38
N PRO A 298 9.41 -42.88 32.99
CA PRO A 298 9.88 -43.31 34.28
C PRO A 298 11.33 -43.71 34.17
N ALA A 299 12.16 -43.27 35.08
CA ALA A 299 13.52 -43.76 35.22
C ALA A 299 13.46 -45.28 35.40
N ALA A 300 13.89 -46.02 34.41
CA ALA A 300 14.07 -47.43 34.52
C ALA A 300 15.23 -47.68 35.46
N ASP A 301 14.95 -48.23 36.63
CA ASP A 301 15.92 -48.82 37.53
C ASP A 301 16.70 -49.92 36.79
N ALA A 302 18.02 -49.76 36.80
CA ALA A 302 18.96 -50.79 36.40
C ALA A 302 19.10 -51.77 37.56
N ALA A 303 18.48 -52.96 37.41
CA ALA A 303 18.83 -54.09 38.21
C ALA A 303 18.61 -55.43 37.44
N GLU A 304 19.71 -56.08 37.25
CA GLU A 304 19.99 -57.51 37.29
C GLU A 304 19.62 -58.45 36.12
N ALA A 305 20.69 -59.05 35.74
CA ALA A 305 21.02 -60.21 34.96
C ALA A 305 20.16 -61.47 35.21
N GLY A 306 20.04 -62.31 34.18
CA GLY A 306 19.64 -63.69 34.32
C GLY A 306 19.35 -64.44 33.04
N THR A 307 20.40 -64.93 32.39
CA THR A 307 20.58 -66.19 31.58
C THR A 307 19.43 -66.81 30.76
N PRO A 308 19.76 -67.56 29.72
CA PRO A 308 18.94 -67.85 28.57
C PRO A 308 18.25 -69.24 28.68
N VAL A 309 17.15 -69.43 28.02
CA VAL A 309 16.58 -70.78 27.70
C VAL A 309 16.17 -70.78 26.23
N THR A 310 16.65 -71.87 25.64
CA THR A 310 16.59 -72.43 24.30
C THR A 310 15.19 -72.79 23.81
N GLU A 311 15.02 -72.59 22.50
CA GLU A 311 14.57 -73.55 21.45
C GLU A 311 13.12 -74.08 21.42
N GLN A 312 12.70 -74.09 20.22
CA GLN A 312 11.78 -75.00 19.45
C GLN A 312 10.43 -74.35 19.14
N GLY A 313 10.04 -74.15 17.91
CA GLY A 313 10.07 -74.99 16.73
C GLY A 313 8.64 -75.14 16.21
N SER A 314 8.49 -75.02 14.93
CA SER A 314 7.46 -75.60 14.02
C SER A 314 6.42 -74.57 13.47
N THR A 315 6.57 -74.18 12.19
CA THR A 315 5.93 -74.75 10.96
C THR A 315 4.43 -74.49 10.81
N SER A 316 4.09 -73.80 9.78
CA SER A 316 3.24 -74.10 8.59
C SER A 316 2.45 -72.86 8.22
N ALA A 317 2.65 -72.24 7.08
CA ALA A 317 2.11 -72.50 5.75
C ALA A 317 0.57 -72.32 5.67
N GLU A 318 0.13 -71.33 4.92
CA GLU A 318 -0.75 -71.44 3.75
C GLU A 318 -1.26 -70.02 3.42
N SER A 319 -0.89 -69.45 2.32
CA SER A 319 -1.57 -69.17 1.05
C SER A 319 -3.09 -68.97 1.17
N ASP A 320 -3.57 -67.78 0.73
CA ASP A 320 -4.36 -67.73 -0.48
C ASP A 320 -4.64 -66.25 -0.93
N SER A 321 -4.38 -66.06 -2.18
CA SER A 321 -4.84 -65.08 -3.12
C SER A 321 -6.34 -64.80 -3.05
N TRP A 322 -6.78 -63.62 -3.49
CA TRP A 322 -7.68 -63.37 -4.63
C TRP A 322 -7.79 -61.88 -4.96
N SER A 323 -7.60 -61.63 -6.24
CA SER A 323 -7.90 -60.44 -7.02
C SER A 323 -9.40 -60.10 -7.02
N VAL A 324 -9.76 -58.82 -7.11
CA VAL A 324 -10.41 -58.11 -8.24
C VAL A 324 -10.27 -56.64 -7.98
#